data_da4ff8a7970dd3532378152a1e1de9c7
#
_entry.id   da4ff8a7970dd3532378152a1e1de9c7
#
_cell.length_a   1.000
_cell.length_b   1.000
_cell.length_c   1.000
_cell.angle_alpha   90.00
_cell.angle_beta   90.00
_cell.angle_gamma   90.00
#
_symmetry.space_group_name_H-M   'P 1'
#
loop_
_entity.id
_entity.type
_entity.pdbx_description
1 polymer ?
#
loop_
_entity_poly.entity_id
_entity_poly.type
_entity_poly.pdbx_seq_one_letter_code
_entity_poly.pdbx_strand_id
1 'polypeptide(L)'
;MVAAVVGLVIVGLGIWGISALVGGGSSQNDVKAASYTKGNCFADFNPTADSNRRVDCSEPHSAQLVDQTTAAAEDAYPGRDALEGRAKDLCDKVSLKLPSDSSKLKKRYTYPTQEGWGSGDRRIDCYVESTDGNTLTASLLP
;
A
#
# COMPACT_ATOMS: atom_id res chain seq x y z
N MET A 1 46.17 -48.67 44.31
CA MET A 1 47.00 -47.72 43.60
C MET A 1 46.18 -47.26 42.39
N VAL A 2 45.60 -46.11 42.53
CA VAL A 2 45.95 -44.82 41.96
C VAL A 2 45.66 -44.83 40.46
N ALA A 3 45.02 -43.94 39.87
CA ALA A 3 44.73 -42.53 40.03
C ALA A 3 43.54 -42.17 39.21
N ALA A 4 42.73 -41.30 39.77
CA ALA A 4 41.72 -40.59 39.05
C ALA A 4 42.36 -39.54 38.15
N VAL A 5 41.91 -39.45 36.92
CA VAL A 5 42.11 -38.27 36.11
C VAL A 5 40.76 -37.69 35.79
N VAL A 6 40.50 -36.60 36.40
CA VAL A 6 39.35 -35.76 36.15
C VAL A 6 39.56 -35.05 34.84
N GLY A 7 38.77 -35.43 33.86
CA GLY A 7 38.70 -34.70 32.61
C GLY A 7 37.73 -33.54 32.73
N LEU A 8 38.26 -32.37 32.76
CA LEU A 8 37.51 -31.12 32.77
C LEU A 8 36.86 -30.90 31.38
N VAL A 9 35.56 -31.01 31.33
CA VAL A 9 34.82 -30.63 30.16
C VAL A 9 34.59 -29.13 30.20
N ILE A 10 35.29 -28.42 29.40
CA ILE A 10 35.01 -27.04 29.15
C ILE A 10 33.86 -26.95 28.20
N VAL A 11 32.71 -26.66 28.70
CA VAL A 11 31.57 -26.26 27.90
C VAL A 11 31.82 -24.87 27.37
N GLY A 12 32.28 -24.82 26.15
CA GLY A 12 32.35 -23.60 25.41
C GLY A 12 30.96 -23.12 25.08
N LEU A 13 30.48 -22.14 25.80
CA LEU A 13 29.32 -21.37 25.45
C LEU A 13 29.61 -20.53 24.22
N GLY A 14 29.41 -21.10 23.11
CA GLY A 14 29.33 -20.37 21.88
C GLY A 14 28.05 -19.55 21.85
N ILE A 15 28.17 -18.31 22.21
CA ILE A 15 27.10 -17.34 22.00
C ILE A 15 27.09 -16.98 20.55
N TRP A 16 26.15 -17.47 19.92
CA TRP A 16 25.83 -17.23 18.57
C TRP A 16 25.04 -16.03 18.41
N GLY A 17 25.67 -14.94 18.11
CA GLY A 17 25.05 -13.82 17.44
C GLY A 17 24.30 -14.32 16.22
N ILE A 18 23.03 -14.52 16.34
CA ILE A 18 22.16 -14.67 15.21
C ILE A 18 22.03 -13.28 14.63
N SER A 19 22.89 -13.00 13.69
CA SER A 19 22.63 -11.92 12.77
C SER A 19 21.48 -12.38 11.92
N ALA A 20 20.28 -12.08 12.34
CA ALA A 20 19.14 -12.14 11.49
C ALA A 20 19.36 -11.08 10.43
N LEU A 21 19.94 -11.48 9.33
CA LEU A 21 19.86 -10.76 8.09
C LEU A 21 18.42 -10.81 7.63
N VAL A 22 17.63 -9.93 8.17
CA VAL A 22 16.33 -9.64 7.61
C VAL A 22 16.58 -8.80 6.37
N GLY A 23 16.95 -9.48 5.31
CA GLY A 23 16.87 -8.90 3.99
C GLY A 23 15.40 -8.83 3.61
N GLY A 24 14.90 -7.63 3.29
CA GLY A 24 13.62 -7.45 2.62
C GLY A 24 12.40 -7.84 3.46
N GLY A 25 12.27 -7.35 4.67
CA GLY A 25 11.02 -7.42 5.41
C GLY A 25 10.00 -6.52 4.76
N SER A 26 8.91 -7.07 4.22
CA SER A 26 7.69 -6.32 4.04
C SER A 26 7.37 -5.69 5.40
N SER A 27 7.29 -4.37 5.48
CA SER A 27 6.84 -3.72 6.69
C SER A 27 5.50 -4.32 7.07
N GLN A 28 5.26 -4.60 8.34
CA GLN A 28 3.99 -5.22 8.80
C GLN A 28 2.75 -4.45 8.36
N ASN A 29 2.93 -3.23 7.87
CA ASN A 29 1.90 -2.33 7.38
C ASN A 29 1.77 -2.33 5.84
N ASP A 30 2.59 -3.10 5.12
CA ASP A 30 2.45 -3.21 3.67
C ASP A 30 1.22 -4.04 3.34
N VAL A 31 0.32 -3.44 2.58
CA VAL A 31 -0.96 -4.02 2.20
C VAL A 31 -1.00 -4.14 0.68
N LYS A 32 -1.47 -5.29 0.19
CA LYS A 32 -1.63 -5.49 -1.26
C LYS A 32 -2.73 -4.61 -1.82
N ALA A 33 -2.53 -4.12 -3.04
CA ALA A 33 -3.49 -3.27 -3.74
C ALA A 33 -4.90 -3.86 -3.77
N ALA A 34 -5.02 -5.18 -3.95
CA ALA A 34 -6.32 -5.86 -3.93
C ALA A 34 -7.10 -5.74 -2.61
N SER A 35 -6.42 -5.37 -1.53
CA SER A 35 -7.02 -5.23 -0.19
C SER A 35 -7.28 -3.78 0.22
N TYR A 36 -7.03 -2.80 -0.67
CA TYR A 36 -7.28 -1.41 -0.34
C TYR A 36 -8.77 -1.14 -0.24
N THR A 37 -9.13 -0.28 0.69
CA THR A 37 -10.50 0.17 0.89
C THR A 37 -10.55 1.69 0.96
N LYS A 38 -11.68 2.26 0.56
CA LYS A 38 -11.93 3.70 0.66
C LYS A 38 -11.59 4.19 2.07
N GLY A 39 -10.83 5.27 2.15
CA GLY A 39 -10.35 5.86 3.38
C GLY A 39 -8.92 5.48 3.76
N ASN A 40 -8.33 4.43 3.14
CA ASN A 40 -6.95 4.07 3.44
C ASN A 40 -5.98 5.18 3.07
N CYS A 41 -5.03 5.46 3.97
CA CYS A 41 -3.92 6.39 3.78
C CYS A 41 -2.61 5.62 3.62
N PHE A 42 -1.74 6.11 2.74
CA PHE A 42 -0.51 5.44 2.36
C PHE A 42 0.68 6.37 2.44
N ALA A 43 1.71 5.94 3.14
CA ALA A 43 3.00 6.62 3.11
C ALA A 43 3.84 6.12 1.94
N ASP A 44 4.60 7.02 1.33
CA ASP A 44 5.48 6.73 0.18
C ASP A 44 4.74 6.00 -0.94
N PHE A 45 3.53 6.46 -1.25
CA PHE A 45 2.62 5.80 -2.19
C PHE A 45 3.22 5.66 -3.58
N ASN A 46 3.11 4.45 -4.13
CA ASN A 46 3.47 4.16 -5.51
C ASN A 46 2.26 3.48 -6.20
N PRO A 47 1.61 4.15 -7.16
CA PRO A 47 0.41 3.62 -7.81
C PRO A 47 0.65 2.38 -8.67
N THR A 48 1.92 2.10 -9.01
CA THR A 48 2.30 0.94 -9.82
C THR A 48 2.82 -0.23 -9.01
N ALA A 49 2.96 -0.08 -7.69
CA ALA A 49 3.41 -1.15 -6.81
C ALA A 49 2.27 -2.11 -6.47
N ASP A 50 2.59 -3.38 -6.32
CA ASP A 50 1.63 -4.41 -5.90
C ASP A 50 1.15 -4.22 -4.46
N SER A 51 1.93 -3.51 -3.65
CA SER A 51 1.61 -3.19 -2.27
C SER A 51 2.12 -1.81 -1.89
N ASN A 52 1.45 -1.16 -0.96
CA ASN A 52 1.87 0.11 -0.38
C ASN A 52 1.76 0.07 1.14
N ARG A 53 2.55 0.89 1.81
CA ARG A 53 2.54 1.01 3.26
C ARG A 53 1.31 1.80 3.71
N ARG A 54 0.35 1.10 4.31
CA ARG A 54 -0.81 1.72 4.91
C ARG A 54 -0.46 2.30 6.28
N VAL A 55 -0.92 3.50 6.54
CA VAL A 55 -0.75 4.21 7.80
C VAL A 55 -2.08 4.77 8.28
N ASP A 56 -2.15 5.18 9.55
CA ASP A 56 -3.27 5.99 10.02
C ASP A 56 -3.25 7.36 9.30
N CYS A 57 -4.42 7.90 8.96
CA CYS A 57 -4.48 9.18 8.25
C CYS A 57 -4.02 10.37 9.10
N SER A 58 -3.86 10.21 10.40
CA SER A 58 -3.23 11.21 11.28
C SER A 58 -1.70 11.17 11.23
N GLU A 59 -1.12 10.12 10.66
CA GLU A 59 0.31 10.01 10.44
C GLU A 59 0.69 10.65 9.09
N PRO A 60 1.95 11.08 8.91
CA PRO A 60 2.42 11.59 7.63
C PRO A 60 2.25 10.57 6.50
N HIS A 61 1.52 10.96 5.46
CA HIS A 61 1.25 10.12 4.30
C HIS A 61 1.25 10.92 3.00
N SER A 62 1.40 10.23 1.89
CA SER A 62 1.48 10.86 0.57
C SER A 62 0.25 10.66 -0.29
N ALA A 63 -0.63 9.71 0.06
CA ALA A 63 -1.86 9.49 -0.69
C ALA A 63 -2.97 8.93 0.18
N GLN A 64 -4.21 9.20 -0.24
CA GLN A 64 -5.40 8.57 0.33
C GLN A 64 -6.28 8.02 -0.79
N LEU A 65 -6.77 6.78 -0.61
CA LEU A 65 -7.83 6.21 -1.45
C LEU A 65 -9.15 6.86 -1.06
N VAL A 66 -9.64 7.77 -1.90
CA VAL A 66 -10.80 8.61 -1.56
C VAL A 66 -12.10 8.07 -2.11
N ASP A 67 -12.05 7.26 -3.16
CA ASP A 67 -13.23 6.52 -3.64
C ASP A 67 -12.81 5.26 -4.42
N GLN A 68 -13.74 4.33 -4.53
CA GLN A 68 -13.50 3.04 -5.13
C GLN A 68 -14.81 2.46 -5.68
N THR A 69 -14.74 1.81 -6.83
CA THR A 69 -15.84 1.01 -7.37
C THR A 69 -15.31 -0.27 -8.01
N THR A 70 -16.19 -1.24 -8.18
CA THR A 70 -15.87 -2.53 -8.78
C THR A 70 -16.92 -2.84 -9.84
N ALA A 71 -16.48 -3.14 -11.06
CA ALA A 71 -17.39 -3.62 -12.10
C ALA A 71 -17.87 -5.05 -11.80
N ALA A 72 -18.99 -5.45 -12.41
CA ALA A 72 -19.51 -6.80 -12.23
C ALA A 72 -18.54 -7.86 -12.79
N ALA A 73 -18.50 -9.02 -12.13
CA ALA A 73 -17.56 -10.09 -12.50
C ALA A 73 -17.80 -10.61 -13.93
N GLU A 74 -19.05 -10.61 -14.37
CA GLU A 74 -19.50 -11.05 -15.69
C GLU A 74 -19.34 -10.01 -16.80
N ASP A 75 -19.01 -8.76 -16.46
CA ASP A 75 -18.85 -7.71 -17.45
C ASP A 75 -17.69 -8.02 -18.41
N ALA A 76 -17.94 -7.86 -19.70
CA ALA A 76 -16.88 -7.87 -20.70
C ALA A 76 -15.96 -6.67 -20.55
N TYR A 77 -14.71 -6.81 -20.98
CA TYR A 77 -13.76 -5.70 -20.96
C TYR A 77 -14.28 -4.54 -21.82
N PRO A 78 -14.56 -3.37 -21.24
CA PRO A 78 -15.22 -2.28 -21.97
C PRO A 78 -14.25 -1.45 -22.83
N GLY A 79 -12.96 -1.73 -22.74
CA GLY A 79 -11.90 -0.95 -23.35
C GLY A 79 -11.28 0.08 -22.41
N ARG A 80 -10.04 0.43 -22.71
CA ARG A 80 -9.24 1.36 -21.91
C ARG A 80 -9.92 2.72 -21.72
N ASP A 81 -10.37 3.30 -22.82
CA ASP A 81 -10.95 4.67 -22.80
C ASP A 81 -12.23 4.73 -21.96
N ALA A 82 -13.05 3.68 -22.02
CA ALA A 82 -14.25 3.58 -21.20
C ALA A 82 -13.92 3.44 -19.70
N LEU A 83 -12.88 2.67 -19.34
CA LEU A 83 -12.43 2.55 -17.96
C LEU A 83 -11.80 3.84 -17.45
N GLU A 84 -11.01 4.51 -18.26
CA GLU A 84 -10.45 5.82 -17.94
C GLU A 84 -11.54 6.85 -17.67
N GLY A 85 -12.56 6.90 -18.52
CA GLY A 85 -13.73 7.77 -18.32
C GLY A 85 -14.45 7.47 -17.00
N ARG A 86 -14.70 6.21 -16.69
CA ARG A 86 -15.32 5.79 -15.41
C ARG A 86 -14.47 6.20 -14.21
N ALA A 87 -13.15 6.02 -14.30
CA ALA A 87 -12.22 6.36 -13.23
C ALA A 87 -12.16 7.88 -13.00
N LYS A 88 -12.14 8.65 -14.07
CA LYS A 88 -12.20 10.11 -14.01
C LYS A 88 -13.51 10.59 -13.37
N ASP A 89 -14.63 10.06 -13.81
CA ASP A 89 -15.94 10.39 -13.26
C ASP A 89 -16.05 10.04 -11.77
N LEU A 90 -15.47 8.91 -11.35
CA LEU A 90 -15.39 8.53 -9.94
C LEU A 90 -14.65 9.58 -9.13
N CYS A 91 -13.48 9.99 -9.61
CA CYS A 91 -12.66 11.00 -8.94
C CYS A 91 -13.30 12.39 -8.94
N ASP A 92 -14.06 12.75 -9.96
CA ASP A 92 -14.67 14.07 -10.06
C ASP A 92 -15.89 14.24 -9.13
N LYS A 93 -16.54 13.14 -8.78
CA LYS A 93 -17.73 13.13 -7.93
C LYS A 93 -17.44 13.08 -6.42
N VAL A 94 -16.21 12.73 -6.03
CA VAL A 94 -15.88 12.59 -4.62
C VAL A 94 -15.82 13.92 -3.91
N SER A 95 -16.49 14.03 -2.77
CA SER A 95 -16.40 15.20 -1.90
C SER A 95 -15.16 15.12 -1.03
N LEU A 96 -14.35 16.17 -1.03
CA LEU A 96 -13.06 16.21 -0.34
C LEU A 96 -12.99 17.37 0.63
N LYS A 97 -12.37 17.15 1.77
CA LYS A 97 -11.91 18.17 2.71
C LYS A 97 -10.45 18.48 2.41
N LEU A 98 -10.22 19.41 1.49
CA LEU A 98 -8.87 19.79 1.12
C LEU A 98 -8.25 20.73 2.15
N PRO A 99 -6.92 20.63 2.41
CA PRO A 99 -6.21 21.63 3.21
C PRO A 99 -6.23 23.00 2.51
N SER A 100 -5.94 24.06 3.27
CA SER A 100 -5.91 25.42 2.75
C SER A 100 -4.93 25.61 1.59
N ASP A 101 -3.81 24.88 1.60
CA ASP A 101 -2.91 24.75 0.45
C ASP A 101 -3.03 23.35 -0.15
N SER A 102 -3.72 23.27 -1.27
CA SER A 102 -3.91 22.05 -2.04
C SER A 102 -3.12 22.05 -3.36
N SER A 103 -2.24 23.03 -3.56
CA SER A 103 -1.48 23.19 -4.83
C SER A 103 -0.61 22.00 -5.18
N LYS A 104 -0.21 21.21 -4.19
CA LYS A 104 0.60 19.99 -4.35
C LYS A 104 -0.23 18.71 -4.42
N LEU A 105 -1.54 18.81 -4.37
CA LEU A 105 -2.42 17.65 -4.41
C LEU A 105 -2.89 17.40 -5.84
N LYS A 106 -2.88 16.13 -6.23
CA LYS A 106 -3.37 15.67 -7.52
C LYS A 106 -4.32 14.49 -7.35
N LYS A 107 -5.39 14.49 -8.11
CA LYS A 107 -6.21 13.29 -8.27
C LYS A 107 -5.46 12.29 -9.14
N ARG A 108 -5.43 11.05 -8.70
CA ARG A 108 -4.88 9.92 -9.44
C ARG A 108 -5.90 8.80 -9.44
N TYR A 109 -6.07 8.14 -10.54
CA TYR A 109 -6.96 7.00 -10.64
C TYR A 109 -6.24 5.80 -11.25
N THR A 110 -6.67 4.62 -10.87
CA THR A 110 -6.22 3.35 -11.43
C THR A 110 -7.41 2.54 -11.89
N TYR A 111 -7.22 1.77 -12.93
CA TYR A 111 -8.20 0.88 -13.49
C TYR A 111 -7.50 -0.34 -14.12
N PRO A 112 -8.22 -1.47 -14.31
CA PRO A 112 -7.61 -2.68 -14.82
C PRO A 112 -7.10 -2.55 -16.26
N THR A 113 -5.97 -3.19 -16.53
CA THR A 113 -5.56 -3.48 -17.90
C THR A 113 -6.46 -4.56 -18.50
N GLN A 114 -6.41 -4.78 -19.81
CA GLN A 114 -7.13 -5.87 -20.45
C GLN A 114 -6.70 -7.24 -19.89
N GLU A 115 -5.42 -7.42 -19.62
CA GLU A 115 -4.88 -8.63 -18.99
C GLU A 115 -5.38 -8.78 -17.54
N GLY A 116 -5.31 -7.73 -16.76
CA GLY A 116 -5.86 -7.70 -15.39
C GLY A 116 -7.35 -8.03 -15.37
N TRP A 117 -8.12 -7.48 -16.31
CA TRP A 117 -9.53 -7.80 -16.48
C TRP A 117 -9.76 -9.28 -16.78
N GLY A 118 -8.95 -9.86 -17.67
CA GLY A 118 -8.97 -11.29 -17.97
C GLY A 118 -8.62 -12.17 -16.75
N SER A 119 -7.85 -11.63 -15.81
CA SER A 119 -7.48 -12.28 -14.55
C SER A 119 -8.45 -12.00 -13.39
N GLY A 120 -9.55 -11.27 -13.64
CA GLY A 120 -10.60 -11.00 -12.66
C GLY A 120 -10.49 -9.67 -11.94
N ASP A 121 -9.53 -8.81 -12.29
CA ASP A 121 -9.48 -7.46 -11.74
C ASP A 121 -10.60 -6.59 -12.32
N ARG A 122 -11.40 -6.00 -11.45
CA ARG A 122 -12.59 -5.20 -11.78
C ARG A 122 -12.58 -3.85 -11.07
N ARG A 123 -11.49 -3.54 -10.34
CA ARG A 123 -11.43 -2.37 -9.47
C ARG A 123 -11.06 -1.12 -10.23
N ILE A 124 -11.74 -0.05 -9.86
CA ILE A 124 -11.42 1.32 -10.26
C ILE A 124 -11.26 2.12 -8.99
N ASP A 125 -10.11 2.71 -8.79
CA ASP A 125 -9.75 3.44 -7.59
C ASP A 125 -9.46 4.90 -7.90
N CYS A 126 -9.90 5.79 -7.01
CA CYS A 126 -9.53 7.19 -7.02
C CYS A 126 -8.70 7.54 -5.79
N TYR A 127 -7.54 8.12 -6.01
CA TYR A 127 -6.64 8.61 -4.97
C TYR A 127 -6.49 10.13 -5.06
N VAL A 128 -6.20 10.73 -3.92
CA VAL A 128 -5.55 12.05 -3.89
C VAL A 128 -4.12 11.83 -3.41
N GLU A 129 -3.17 12.31 -4.19
CA GLU A 129 -1.74 12.14 -3.96
C GLU A 129 -1.05 13.49 -3.81
N SER A 130 -0.17 13.62 -2.81
CA SER A 130 0.73 14.74 -2.67
C SER A 130 1.95 14.55 -3.56
N THR A 131 2.27 15.55 -4.37
CA THR A 131 3.50 15.54 -5.17
C THR A 131 4.75 15.92 -4.38
N ASP A 132 4.57 16.23 -3.10
CA ASP A 132 5.64 16.69 -2.19
C ASP A 132 5.91 15.66 -1.06
N GLY A 133 5.64 14.39 -1.32
CA GLY A 133 5.86 13.29 -0.39
C GLY A 133 4.81 13.19 0.72
N ASN A 134 5.21 12.71 1.89
CA ASN A 134 4.33 12.45 3.02
C ASN A 134 3.93 13.72 3.77
N THR A 135 3.27 14.64 3.11
CA THR A 135 2.86 15.95 3.66
C THR A 135 1.42 16.00 4.19
N LEU A 136 0.64 14.97 3.89
CA LEU A 136 -0.72 14.85 4.42
C LEU A 136 -0.67 14.29 5.85
N THR A 137 -1.45 14.86 6.75
CA THR A 137 -1.53 14.46 8.16
C THR A 137 -2.97 14.39 8.68
N ALA A 138 -3.94 14.36 7.77
CA ALA A 138 -5.35 14.20 8.08
C ALA A 138 -6.08 13.55 6.91
N SER A 139 -7.21 12.91 7.22
CA SER A 139 -8.10 12.40 6.18
C SER A 139 -8.65 13.53 5.32
N LEU A 140 -8.68 13.30 4.01
CA LEU A 140 -9.29 14.19 3.02
C LEU A 140 -10.78 13.89 2.81
N LEU A 141 -11.30 12.85 3.44
CA LEU A 141 -12.72 12.52 3.42
C LEU A 141 -13.47 13.31 4.52
N PRO A 142 -14.71 13.74 4.27
CA PRO A 142 -15.53 14.41 5.27
C PRO A 142 -15.92 13.51 6.44
#